data_0524b4fc1fa4d280ac5a90925194ccfa
#
_entry.id   0524b4fc1fa4d280ac5a90925194ccfa
#
_cell.length_a   1.000
_cell.length_b   1.000
_cell.length_c   1.000
_cell.angle_alpha   90.00
_cell.angle_beta   90.00
_cell.angle_gamma   90.00
#
_symmetry.space_group_name_H-M   'P 1'
#
loop_
_entity.id
_entity.type
_entity.pdbx_description
1 polymer ?
#
loop_
_entity_poly.entity_id
_entity_poly.type
_entity_poly.pdbx_seq_one_letter_code
_entity_poly.pdbx_strand_id
1 'polypeptide(L)'
;MSEPLVFLPGMMCDSRLFEPQIVEFSKERMVCVAPATGFDSIKGIASEILEKTPPQFILAGLSLGGIIAMEMVRQAPSRITKLILMDTNYKAELPEVSAKREQQIIAVKEGRLKEVMRNEIKPNYLNEGSKKEFILKLCMAMADNLGEQAFIDQSKALSSRYDQTETLKKVKVPTLILCGLNDRLCPIKIHEEISFLVKNSTLHIIPNAGHLPTLENPKATNGILKEWLM
;
A
#
# COMPACT_ATOMS: atom_id res chain seq x y z
N MET A 1 2.24 21.56 -16.56
CA MET A 1 1.44 20.33 -16.38
C MET A 1 1.60 19.90 -14.91
N SER A 2 0.51 19.44 -14.29
CA SER A 2 0.56 18.95 -12.92
C SER A 2 1.45 17.70 -12.85
N GLU A 3 2.15 17.51 -11.73
CA GLU A 3 3.04 16.35 -11.55
C GLU A 3 2.26 15.02 -11.61
N PRO A 4 2.82 13.99 -12.27
CA PRO A 4 2.21 12.65 -12.30
C PRO A 4 2.05 12.08 -10.89
N LEU A 5 0.94 11.36 -10.65
CA LEU A 5 0.65 10.66 -9.42
C LEU A 5 0.72 9.14 -9.66
N VAL A 6 1.63 8.47 -8.99
CA VAL A 6 1.83 7.03 -9.07
C VAL A 6 1.33 6.36 -7.81
N PHE A 7 0.34 5.48 -7.95
CA PHE A 7 -0.20 4.65 -6.88
C PHE A 7 0.43 3.25 -6.88
N LEU A 8 0.72 2.74 -5.68
CA LEU A 8 1.19 1.38 -5.44
C LEU A 8 0.18 0.63 -4.58
N PRO A 9 -0.41 -0.46 -5.09
CA PRO A 9 -1.44 -1.20 -4.38
C PRO A 9 -0.89 -2.06 -3.23
N GLY A 10 -1.80 -2.41 -2.32
CA GLY A 10 -1.56 -3.38 -1.27
C GLY A 10 -1.44 -4.82 -1.78
N MET A 11 -1.11 -5.73 -0.86
CA MET A 11 -0.98 -7.16 -1.18
C MET A 11 -2.28 -7.73 -1.78
N MET A 12 -2.14 -8.43 -2.90
CA MET A 12 -3.24 -9.04 -3.66
C MET A 12 -4.32 -8.04 -4.07
N CYS A 13 -3.91 -6.78 -4.35
CA CYS A 13 -4.76 -5.73 -4.90
C CYS A 13 -4.18 -5.22 -6.22
N ASP A 14 -5.05 -4.74 -7.10
CA ASP A 14 -4.72 -4.10 -8.38
C ASP A 14 -5.28 -2.66 -8.44
N SER A 15 -5.37 -2.07 -9.64
CA SER A 15 -5.83 -0.69 -9.83
C SER A 15 -7.22 -0.40 -9.27
N ARG A 16 -8.08 -1.40 -9.13
CA ARG A 16 -9.43 -1.28 -8.55
C ARG A 16 -9.41 -0.81 -7.09
N LEU A 17 -8.30 -1.03 -6.37
CA LEU A 17 -8.09 -0.48 -5.03
C LEU A 17 -8.16 1.05 -4.99
N PHE A 18 -7.77 1.71 -6.08
CA PHE A 18 -7.70 3.15 -6.22
C PHE A 18 -8.72 3.72 -7.20
N GLU A 19 -9.74 2.97 -7.59
CA GLU A 19 -10.75 3.43 -8.57
C GLU A 19 -11.34 4.81 -8.21
N PRO A 20 -11.78 5.08 -6.95
CA PRO A 20 -12.30 6.39 -6.59
C PRO A 20 -11.25 7.52 -6.69
N GLN A 21 -9.97 7.22 -6.45
CA GLN A 21 -8.86 8.18 -6.54
C GLN A 21 -8.51 8.43 -8.01
N ILE A 22 -8.49 7.38 -8.84
CA ILE A 22 -8.24 7.51 -10.28
C ILE A 22 -9.30 8.42 -10.90
N VAL A 23 -10.59 8.18 -10.63
CA VAL A 23 -11.70 8.99 -11.15
C VAL A 23 -11.58 10.46 -10.73
N GLU A 24 -11.14 10.73 -9.49
CA GLU A 24 -11.01 12.09 -9.00
C GLU A 24 -9.80 12.81 -9.61
N PHE A 25 -8.61 12.21 -9.53
CA PHE A 25 -7.35 12.89 -9.83
C PHE A 25 -6.95 12.87 -11.31
N SER A 26 -7.48 11.94 -12.12
CA SER A 26 -7.22 11.91 -13.57
C SER A 26 -7.79 13.12 -14.32
N LYS A 27 -8.67 13.87 -13.70
CA LYS A 27 -9.21 15.13 -14.25
C LYS A 27 -8.17 16.25 -14.34
N GLU A 28 -7.13 16.20 -13.48
CA GLU A 28 -6.20 17.30 -13.26
C GLU A 28 -4.75 16.92 -13.55
N ARG A 29 -4.42 15.63 -13.49
CA ARG A 29 -3.05 15.12 -13.64
C ARG A 29 -3.01 13.71 -14.22
N MET A 30 -1.84 13.30 -14.70
CA MET A 30 -1.60 11.91 -15.05
C MET A 30 -1.66 11.06 -13.77
N VAL A 31 -2.46 10.00 -13.80
CA VAL A 31 -2.54 8.99 -12.73
C VAL A 31 -2.11 7.65 -13.29
N CYS A 32 -1.17 7.00 -12.61
CA CYS A 32 -0.68 5.67 -12.92
C CYS A 32 -0.85 4.77 -11.70
N VAL A 33 -1.22 3.52 -11.90
CA VAL A 33 -1.15 2.48 -10.86
C VAL A 33 -0.13 1.46 -11.30
N ALA A 34 1.00 1.39 -10.59
CA ALA A 34 2.05 0.43 -10.90
C ALA A 34 1.79 -0.90 -10.18
N PRO A 35 1.80 -2.04 -10.88
CA PRO A 35 1.57 -3.34 -10.26
C PRO A 35 2.72 -3.74 -9.33
N ALA A 36 2.39 -4.29 -8.17
CA ALA A 36 3.36 -4.82 -7.20
C ALA A 36 3.59 -6.33 -7.45
N THR A 37 3.99 -6.71 -8.65
CA THR A 37 4.12 -8.11 -9.09
C THR A 37 5.42 -8.36 -9.86
N GLY A 38 5.75 -9.62 -10.11
CA GLY A 38 6.87 -10.03 -10.98
C GLY A 38 8.21 -10.24 -10.28
N PHE A 39 8.31 -9.94 -8.99
CA PHE A 39 9.52 -10.15 -8.18
C PHE A 39 9.16 -10.60 -6.77
N ASP A 40 10.01 -11.40 -6.16
CA ASP A 40 9.86 -11.94 -4.82
C ASP A 40 10.64 -11.15 -3.75
N SER A 41 11.02 -9.91 -4.06
CA SER A 41 11.68 -8.98 -3.13
C SER A 41 11.17 -7.55 -3.31
N ILE A 42 11.03 -6.81 -2.20
CA ILE A 42 10.64 -5.39 -2.21
C ILE A 42 11.62 -4.57 -3.05
N LYS A 43 12.92 -4.89 -2.97
CA LYS A 43 13.96 -4.23 -3.76
C LYS A 43 13.73 -4.41 -5.27
N GLY A 44 13.45 -5.64 -5.71
CA GLY A 44 13.22 -5.93 -7.13
C GLY A 44 11.97 -5.25 -7.66
N ILE A 45 10.85 -5.31 -6.91
CA ILE A 45 9.61 -4.62 -7.28
C ILE A 45 9.84 -3.10 -7.40
N ALA A 46 10.53 -2.51 -6.43
CA ALA A 46 10.82 -1.07 -6.44
C ALA A 46 11.69 -0.65 -7.64
N SER A 47 12.73 -1.42 -7.96
CA SER A 47 13.59 -1.16 -9.13
C SER A 47 12.81 -1.19 -10.43
N GLU A 48 12.01 -2.23 -10.63
CA GLU A 48 11.19 -2.42 -11.85
C GLU A 48 10.18 -1.27 -12.04
N ILE A 49 9.55 -0.82 -10.96
CA ILE A 49 8.61 0.31 -11.01
C ILE A 49 9.36 1.61 -11.34
N LEU A 50 10.53 1.84 -10.74
CA LEU A 50 11.33 3.03 -11.01
C LEU A 50 11.76 3.10 -12.49
N GLU A 51 12.05 2.00 -13.14
CA GLU A 51 12.40 1.98 -14.57
C GLU A 51 11.25 2.40 -15.47
N LYS A 52 10.00 2.13 -15.05
CA LYS A 52 8.78 2.36 -15.84
C LYS A 52 8.04 3.65 -15.50
N THR A 53 8.49 4.38 -14.48
CA THR A 53 7.84 5.62 -14.02
C THR A 53 8.48 6.88 -14.62
N PRO A 54 7.78 8.02 -14.67
CA PRO A 54 8.35 9.31 -15.10
C PRO A 54 9.59 9.72 -14.29
N PRO A 55 10.44 10.62 -14.80
CA PRO A 55 11.65 11.08 -14.10
C PRO A 55 11.39 11.66 -12.71
N GLN A 56 10.28 12.38 -12.53
CA GLN A 56 9.82 12.88 -11.24
C GLN A 56 8.31 12.70 -11.12
N PHE A 57 7.84 12.32 -9.93
CA PHE A 57 6.42 12.04 -9.68
C PHE A 57 6.10 12.08 -8.18
N ILE A 58 4.81 12.24 -7.90
CA ILE A 58 4.23 12.05 -6.58
C ILE A 58 4.00 10.55 -6.39
N LEU A 59 4.48 9.99 -5.29
CA LEU A 59 4.39 8.56 -4.99
C LEU A 59 3.40 8.31 -3.85
N ALA A 60 2.43 7.44 -4.09
CA ALA A 60 1.41 7.07 -3.11
C ALA A 60 1.35 5.54 -2.96
N GLY A 61 1.58 5.01 -1.76
CA GLY A 61 1.55 3.58 -1.51
C GLY A 61 0.64 3.18 -0.36
N LEU A 62 -0.17 2.14 -0.58
CA LEU A 62 -1.04 1.56 0.45
C LEU A 62 -0.51 0.18 0.86
N SER A 63 -0.32 -0.06 2.18
CA SER A 63 0.10 -1.34 2.75
C SER A 63 1.43 -1.83 2.14
N LEU A 64 1.45 -2.96 1.42
CA LEU A 64 2.60 -3.41 0.63
C LEU A 64 3.12 -2.30 -0.28
N GLY A 65 2.23 -1.56 -0.94
CA GLY A 65 2.60 -0.42 -1.77
C GLY A 65 3.34 0.67 -1.00
N GLY A 66 3.00 0.90 0.27
CA GLY A 66 3.73 1.81 1.16
C GLY A 66 5.14 1.32 1.48
N ILE A 67 5.30 0.00 1.70
CA ILE A 67 6.61 -0.64 1.91
C ILE A 67 7.49 -0.49 0.65
N ILE A 68 6.92 -0.72 -0.52
CA ILE A 68 7.60 -0.52 -1.81
C ILE A 68 7.95 0.96 -2.00
N ALA A 69 7.05 1.89 -1.65
CA ALA A 69 7.29 3.32 -1.77
C ALA A 69 8.49 3.77 -0.92
N MET A 70 8.62 3.29 0.31
CA MET A 70 9.79 3.56 1.15
C MET A 70 11.08 3.05 0.52
N GLU A 71 11.05 1.87 -0.07
CA GLU A 71 12.20 1.31 -0.79
C GLU A 71 12.54 2.11 -2.05
N MET A 72 11.54 2.58 -2.81
CA MET A 72 11.77 3.47 -3.97
C MET A 72 12.42 4.79 -3.56
N VAL A 73 11.99 5.38 -2.43
CA VAL A 73 12.66 6.56 -1.86
C VAL A 73 14.11 6.25 -1.48
N ARG A 74 14.39 5.07 -0.93
CA ARG A 74 15.76 4.65 -0.59
C ARG A 74 16.64 4.51 -1.83
N GLN A 75 16.10 3.96 -2.93
CA GLN A 75 16.86 3.73 -4.18
C GLN A 75 17.04 5.01 -5.00
N ALA A 76 16.01 5.85 -5.09
CA ALA A 76 15.98 7.00 -6.00
C ALA A 76 15.26 8.23 -5.37
N PRO A 77 15.79 8.80 -4.27
CA PRO A 77 15.11 9.86 -3.52
C PRO A 77 14.84 11.12 -4.35
N SER A 78 15.66 11.43 -5.35
CA SER A 78 15.47 12.59 -6.23
C SER A 78 14.31 12.45 -7.23
N ARG A 79 13.79 11.24 -7.41
CA ARG A 79 12.66 10.95 -8.30
C ARG A 79 11.31 11.29 -7.65
N ILE A 80 11.24 11.28 -6.33
CA ILE A 80 10.01 11.47 -5.56
C ILE A 80 9.90 12.91 -5.14
N THR A 81 8.83 13.60 -5.55
CA THR A 81 8.59 15.03 -5.24
C THR A 81 7.70 15.20 -4.02
N LYS A 82 6.75 14.30 -3.84
CA LYS A 82 5.86 14.19 -2.66
C LYS A 82 5.62 12.71 -2.36
N LEU A 83 5.51 12.34 -1.08
CA LEU A 83 5.30 10.96 -0.63
C LEU A 83 3.98 10.83 0.11
N ILE A 84 3.19 9.80 -0.21
CA ILE A 84 1.93 9.47 0.48
C ILE A 84 2.02 8.03 0.96
N LEU A 85 1.95 7.81 2.27
CA LEU A 85 1.99 6.51 2.90
C LEU A 85 0.63 6.22 3.56
N MET A 86 -0.04 5.15 3.14
CA MET A 86 -1.38 4.80 3.59
C MET A 86 -1.37 3.40 4.20
N ASP A 87 -1.90 3.27 5.42
CA ASP A 87 -2.15 1.98 6.10
C ASP A 87 -0.98 1.00 5.95
N THR A 88 0.23 1.43 6.30
CA THR A 88 1.47 0.72 6.02
C THR A 88 2.36 0.55 7.26
N ASN A 89 3.40 -0.27 7.12
CA ASN A 89 4.36 -0.55 8.19
C ASN A 89 5.79 -0.42 7.66
N TYR A 90 6.66 0.22 8.42
CA TYR A 90 8.05 0.46 8.03
C TYR A 90 9.04 -0.56 8.60
N LYS A 91 8.60 -1.41 9.53
CA LYS A 91 9.46 -2.38 10.24
C LYS A 91 9.71 -3.63 9.40
N ALA A 92 10.82 -4.29 9.65
CA ALA A 92 11.06 -5.65 9.15
C ALA A 92 9.95 -6.60 9.61
N GLU A 93 9.75 -7.70 8.88
CA GLU A 93 8.76 -8.72 9.28
C GLU A 93 9.18 -9.41 10.56
N LEU A 94 8.23 -9.69 11.43
CA LEU A 94 8.46 -10.48 12.63
C LEU A 94 8.58 -11.97 12.27
N PRO A 95 9.46 -12.74 12.94
CA PRO A 95 9.68 -14.16 12.63
C PRO A 95 8.40 -15.00 12.64
N GLU A 96 7.49 -14.75 13.60
CA GLU A 96 6.22 -15.47 13.71
C GLU A 96 5.27 -15.16 12.55
N VAL A 97 5.31 -13.94 12.00
CA VAL A 97 4.50 -13.55 10.84
C VAL A 97 5.09 -14.19 9.58
N SER A 98 6.43 -14.22 9.45
CA SER A 98 7.12 -14.89 8.35
C SER A 98 6.83 -16.39 8.32
N ALA A 99 6.87 -17.07 9.47
CA ALA A 99 6.52 -18.50 9.58
C ALA A 99 5.06 -18.78 9.15
N LYS A 100 4.12 -17.88 9.51
CA LYS A 100 2.73 -18.00 9.05
C LYS A 100 2.63 -17.82 7.53
N ARG A 101 3.41 -16.90 6.92
CA ARG A 101 3.43 -16.74 5.45
C ARG A 101 3.94 -17.99 4.73
N GLU A 102 4.93 -18.68 5.29
CA GLU A 102 5.42 -19.94 4.71
C GLU A 102 4.32 -20.99 4.63
N GLN A 103 3.52 -21.13 5.69
CA GLN A 103 2.35 -22.03 5.69
C GLN A 103 1.30 -21.61 4.66
N GLN A 104 1.04 -20.29 4.52
CA GLN A 104 0.13 -19.76 3.52
C GLN A 104 0.63 -20.02 2.10
N ILE A 105 1.93 -19.86 1.85
CA ILE A 105 2.56 -20.17 0.55
C ILE A 105 2.38 -21.66 0.20
N ILE A 106 2.57 -22.56 1.17
CA ILE A 106 2.35 -24.00 0.96
C ILE A 106 0.89 -24.24 0.58
N ALA A 107 -0.06 -23.68 1.33
CA ALA A 107 -1.48 -23.83 1.05
C ALA A 107 -1.87 -23.30 -0.35
N VAL A 108 -1.29 -22.15 -0.76
CA VAL A 108 -1.54 -21.58 -2.08
C VAL A 108 -0.97 -22.44 -3.20
N LYS A 109 0.21 -23.03 -3.04
CA LYS A 109 0.78 -24.00 -3.99
C LYS A 109 -0.06 -25.27 -4.16
N GLU A 110 -0.91 -25.57 -3.18
CA GLU A 110 -1.89 -26.66 -3.24
C GLU A 110 -3.25 -26.22 -3.85
N GLY A 111 -3.32 -25.02 -4.45
CA GLY A 111 -4.53 -24.49 -5.08
C GLY A 111 -5.53 -23.83 -4.11
N ARG A 112 -5.12 -23.55 -2.85
CA ARG A 112 -6.01 -23.00 -1.81
C ARG A 112 -5.94 -21.47 -1.66
N LEU A 113 -5.59 -20.75 -2.74
CA LEU A 113 -5.48 -19.28 -2.70
C LEU A 113 -6.76 -18.61 -2.18
N LYS A 114 -7.93 -19.02 -2.69
CA LYS A 114 -9.22 -18.43 -2.28
C LYS A 114 -9.53 -18.65 -0.81
N GLU A 115 -9.16 -19.79 -0.28
CA GLU A 115 -9.33 -20.14 1.14
C GLU A 115 -8.44 -19.25 2.03
N VAL A 116 -7.15 -19.19 1.72
CA VAL A 116 -6.18 -18.35 2.43
C VAL A 116 -6.59 -16.87 2.41
N MET A 117 -6.96 -16.36 1.23
CA MET A 117 -7.39 -14.98 1.09
C MET A 117 -8.64 -14.67 1.89
N ARG A 118 -9.66 -15.52 1.83
CA ARG A 118 -10.95 -15.30 2.49
C ARG A 118 -10.87 -15.44 4.00
N ASN A 119 -10.18 -16.47 4.49
CA ASN A 119 -10.26 -16.87 5.89
C ASN A 119 -9.15 -16.29 6.75
N GLU A 120 -7.96 -16.00 6.17
CA GLU A 120 -6.80 -15.59 6.94
C GLU A 120 -6.37 -14.14 6.68
N ILE A 121 -6.48 -13.67 5.44
CA ILE A 121 -5.98 -12.35 5.05
C ILE A 121 -7.06 -11.28 5.18
N LYS A 122 -8.16 -11.43 4.45
CA LYS A 122 -9.18 -10.39 4.29
C LYS A 122 -10.06 -10.08 5.51
N PRO A 123 -10.32 -10.99 6.45
CA PRO A 123 -11.12 -10.66 7.64
C PRO A 123 -10.58 -9.47 8.45
N ASN A 124 -9.26 -9.23 8.39
CA ASN A 124 -8.61 -8.17 9.14
C ASN A 124 -8.52 -6.83 8.40
N TYR A 125 -8.95 -6.77 7.13
CA TYR A 125 -8.76 -5.59 6.28
C TYR A 125 -9.82 -4.51 6.50
N LEU A 126 -11.07 -4.91 6.76
CA LEU A 126 -12.19 -4.01 6.62
C LEU A 126 -12.83 -3.66 7.97
N ASN A 127 -13.24 -2.40 8.08
CA ASN A 127 -14.11 -1.95 9.15
C ASN A 127 -15.52 -2.55 9.00
N GLU A 128 -16.23 -2.69 10.11
CA GLU A 128 -17.64 -3.08 10.08
C GLU A 128 -18.50 -1.98 9.45
N GLY A 129 -19.37 -2.34 8.53
CA GLY A 129 -20.23 -1.37 7.85
C GLY A 129 -20.94 -1.96 6.62
N SER A 130 -21.87 -1.20 6.06
CA SER A 130 -22.74 -1.62 4.95
C SER A 130 -21.99 -1.96 3.65
N LYS A 131 -20.78 -1.43 3.47
CA LYS A 131 -19.94 -1.69 2.28
C LYS A 131 -19.02 -2.90 2.42
N LYS A 132 -18.87 -3.46 3.62
CA LYS A 132 -17.88 -4.51 3.91
C LYS A 132 -17.97 -5.69 2.95
N GLU A 133 -19.15 -6.22 2.72
CA GLU A 133 -19.32 -7.38 1.85
C GLU A 133 -18.99 -7.07 0.38
N PHE A 134 -19.40 -5.90 -0.11
CA PHE A 134 -19.06 -5.44 -1.46
C PHE A 134 -17.54 -5.29 -1.64
N ILE A 135 -16.86 -4.63 -0.71
CA ILE A 135 -15.41 -4.44 -0.77
C ILE A 135 -14.69 -5.78 -0.63
N LEU A 136 -15.17 -6.69 0.21
CA LEU A 136 -14.60 -8.03 0.33
C LEU A 136 -14.69 -8.80 -1.00
N LYS A 137 -15.84 -8.76 -1.68
CA LYS A 137 -15.99 -9.37 -3.01
C LYS A 137 -15.02 -8.77 -4.03
N LEU A 138 -14.84 -7.45 -4.01
CA LEU A 138 -13.87 -6.76 -4.87
C LEU A 138 -12.44 -7.21 -4.57
N CYS A 139 -12.06 -7.29 -3.29
CA CYS A 139 -10.75 -7.79 -2.87
C CYS A 139 -10.50 -9.23 -3.32
N MET A 140 -11.51 -10.09 -3.22
CA MET A 140 -11.40 -11.48 -3.69
C MET A 140 -11.24 -11.55 -5.21
N ALA A 141 -11.96 -10.70 -5.96
CA ALA A 141 -11.85 -10.62 -7.42
C ALA A 141 -10.48 -10.08 -7.87
N MET A 142 -9.89 -9.12 -7.12
CA MET A 142 -8.50 -8.67 -7.36
C MET A 142 -7.50 -9.80 -7.13
N ALA A 143 -7.64 -10.54 -6.03
CA ALA A 143 -6.75 -11.64 -5.69
C ALA A 143 -6.84 -12.79 -6.72
N ASP A 144 -8.04 -13.14 -7.17
CA ASP A 144 -8.25 -14.16 -8.20
C ASP A 144 -7.60 -13.77 -9.55
N ASN A 145 -7.71 -12.49 -9.91
CA ASN A 145 -7.11 -11.95 -11.13
C ASN A 145 -5.56 -11.94 -11.10
N LEU A 146 -4.97 -11.67 -9.94
CA LEU A 146 -3.51 -11.67 -9.76
C LEU A 146 -2.93 -13.08 -9.70
N GLY A 147 -3.67 -14.02 -9.11
CA GLY A 147 -3.34 -15.43 -9.07
C GLY A 147 -2.29 -15.83 -8.02
N GLU A 148 -1.99 -17.13 -8.02
CA GLU A 148 -1.16 -17.78 -7.00
C GLU A 148 0.28 -17.29 -7.00
N GLN A 149 0.87 -17.11 -8.18
CA GLN A 149 2.26 -16.67 -8.29
C GLN A 149 2.48 -15.28 -7.68
N ALA A 150 1.56 -14.35 -7.92
CA ALA A 150 1.62 -13.02 -7.30
C ALA A 150 1.53 -13.10 -5.76
N PHE A 151 0.69 -13.99 -5.22
CA PHE A 151 0.61 -14.21 -3.78
C PHE A 151 1.94 -14.71 -3.21
N ILE A 152 2.54 -15.71 -3.87
CA ILE A 152 3.81 -16.32 -3.45
C ILE A 152 4.93 -15.29 -3.45
N ASP A 153 5.06 -14.53 -4.55
CA ASP A 153 6.12 -13.53 -4.72
C ASP A 153 5.97 -12.39 -3.71
N GLN A 154 4.77 -11.84 -3.55
CA GLN A 154 4.48 -10.79 -2.58
C GLN A 154 4.70 -11.27 -1.14
N SER A 155 4.34 -12.51 -0.81
CA SER A 155 4.58 -13.09 0.52
C SER A 155 6.07 -13.20 0.82
N LYS A 156 6.89 -13.66 -0.12
CA LYS A 156 8.35 -13.72 0.02
C LYS A 156 8.96 -12.32 0.13
N ALA A 157 8.50 -11.38 -0.71
CA ALA A 157 8.95 -9.98 -0.66
C ALA A 157 8.68 -9.35 0.71
N LEU A 158 7.51 -9.60 1.29
CA LEU A 158 7.16 -9.12 2.63
C LEU A 158 8.01 -9.77 3.72
N SER A 159 8.24 -11.09 3.66
CA SER A 159 9.05 -11.81 4.65
C SER A 159 10.50 -11.34 4.68
N SER A 160 11.04 -10.92 3.54
CA SER A 160 12.44 -10.47 3.41
C SER A 160 12.63 -8.95 3.46
N ARG A 161 11.58 -8.18 3.77
CA ARG A 161 11.66 -6.72 3.79
C ARG A 161 12.57 -6.19 4.89
N TYR A 162 13.30 -5.12 4.57
CA TYR A 162 14.15 -4.42 5.54
C TYR A 162 13.35 -3.48 6.43
N ASP A 163 13.89 -3.19 7.62
CA ASP A 163 13.47 -2.06 8.43
C ASP A 163 13.84 -0.74 7.71
N GLN A 164 12.86 0.16 7.57
CA GLN A 164 12.99 1.42 6.84
C GLN A 164 13.18 2.64 7.76
N THR A 165 13.49 2.43 9.03
CA THR A 165 13.70 3.53 10.01
C THR A 165 14.70 4.55 9.49
N GLU A 166 15.86 4.10 9.00
CA GLU A 166 16.91 5.00 8.52
C GLU A 166 16.57 5.67 7.17
N THR A 167 15.72 5.03 6.36
CA THR A 167 15.19 5.65 5.14
C THR A 167 14.23 6.78 5.51
N LEU A 168 13.27 6.53 6.40
CA LEU A 168 12.28 7.51 6.81
C LEU A 168 12.91 8.76 7.46
N LYS A 169 13.93 8.60 8.30
CA LYS A 169 14.69 9.73 8.87
C LYS A 169 15.33 10.63 7.83
N LYS A 170 15.62 10.11 6.63
CA LYS A 170 16.28 10.84 5.53
C LYS A 170 15.29 11.44 4.54
N VAL A 171 14.01 11.14 4.64
CA VAL A 171 12.97 11.73 3.78
C VAL A 171 12.91 13.24 4.02
N LYS A 172 13.05 14.01 2.93
CA LYS A 172 13.00 15.49 2.97
C LYS A 172 11.78 16.07 2.28
N VAL A 173 11.18 15.29 1.38
CA VAL A 173 10.00 15.72 0.61
C VAL A 173 8.77 15.81 1.50
N PRO A 174 7.80 16.69 1.16
CA PRO A 174 6.52 16.70 1.83
C PRO A 174 5.91 15.30 1.85
N THR A 175 5.46 14.86 3.03
CA THR A 175 4.95 13.50 3.22
C THR A 175 3.60 13.53 3.89
N LEU A 176 2.60 12.90 3.26
CA LEU A 176 1.29 12.67 3.84
C LEU A 176 1.22 11.23 4.36
N ILE A 177 0.76 11.08 5.58
CA ILE A 177 0.53 9.78 6.20
C ILE A 177 -0.97 9.66 6.46
N LEU A 178 -1.59 8.59 5.96
CA LEU A 178 -3.00 8.29 6.15
C LEU A 178 -3.15 6.95 6.86
N CYS A 179 -4.12 6.87 7.77
CA CYS A 179 -4.47 5.63 8.46
C CYS A 179 -5.97 5.55 8.69
N GLY A 180 -6.58 4.43 8.38
CA GLY A 180 -7.95 4.15 8.79
C GLY A 180 -8.04 4.05 10.31
N LEU A 181 -9.06 4.68 10.92
CA LEU A 181 -9.26 4.69 12.38
C LEU A 181 -9.30 3.26 12.97
N ASN A 182 -9.82 2.32 12.21
CA ASN A 182 -10.05 0.94 12.62
C ASN A 182 -9.10 -0.05 11.93
N ASP A 183 -7.95 0.42 11.41
CA ASP A 183 -6.95 -0.48 10.83
C ASP A 183 -6.33 -1.38 11.91
N ARG A 184 -6.57 -2.69 11.80
CA ARG A 184 -6.08 -3.71 12.73
C ARG A 184 -4.73 -4.31 12.30
N LEU A 185 -4.34 -4.12 11.03
CA LEU A 185 -3.07 -4.62 10.50
C LEU A 185 -1.93 -3.64 10.70
N CYS A 186 -2.21 -2.37 10.46
CA CYS A 186 -1.27 -1.27 10.65
C CYS A 186 -1.90 -0.21 11.56
N PRO A 187 -1.94 -0.43 12.89
CA PRO A 187 -2.61 0.48 13.82
C PRO A 187 -2.06 1.91 13.79
N ILE A 188 -2.86 2.88 14.23
CA ILE A 188 -2.52 4.31 14.29
C ILE A 188 -1.13 4.54 14.88
N LYS A 189 -0.76 3.82 15.94
CA LYS A 189 0.55 3.92 16.57
C LYS A 189 1.74 3.78 15.60
N ILE A 190 1.64 2.89 14.62
CA ILE A 190 2.69 2.72 13.60
C ILE A 190 2.77 3.97 12.72
N HIS A 191 1.66 4.57 12.37
CA HIS A 191 1.61 5.80 11.57
C HIS A 191 2.10 7.03 12.34
N GLU A 192 1.85 7.09 13.65
CA GLU A 192 2.45 8.08 14.55
C GLU A 192 3.97 7.92 14.61
N GLU A 193 4.48 6.69 14.68
CA GLU A 193 5.93 6.41 14.62
C GLU A 193 6.52 6.84 13.26
N ILE A 194 5.86 6.56 12.14
CA ILE A 194 6.30 7.04 10.81
C ILE A 194 6.32 8.57 10.77
N SER A 195 5.27 9.23 11.28
CA SER A 195 5.21 10.70 11.33
C SER A 195 6.30 11.31 12.21
N PHE A 196 6.65 10.66 13.30
CA PHE A 196 7.76 11.09 14.15
C PHE A 196 9.12 10.97 13.43
N LEU A 197 9.32 9.93 12.63
CA LEU A 197 10.56 9.70 11.86
C LEU A 197 10.70 10.68 10.70
N VAL A 198 9.61 11.02 10.00
CA VAL A 198 9.61 11.92 8.85
C VAL A 198 9.28 13.34 9.28
N LYS A 199 10.28 14.20 9.41
CA LYS A 199 10.13 15.56 9.95
C LYS A 199 9.16 16.46 9.16
N ASN A 200 9.07 16.27 7.84
CA ASN A 200 8.19 17.04 6.96
C ASN A 200 6.94 16.22 6.62
N SER A 201 6.23 15.77 7.63
CA SER A 201 5.03 14.95 7.45
C SER A 201 3.80 15.52 8.14
N THR A 202 2.64 15.14 7.61
CA THR A 202 1.32 15.39 8.19
C THR A 202 0.59 14.05 8.30
N LEU A 203 0.03 13.74 9.48
CA LEU A 203 -0.75 12.53 9.73
C LEU A 203 -2.25 12.86 9.76
N HIS A 204 -3.04 12.10 9.01
CA HIS A 204 -4.50 12.15 9.04
C HIS A 204 -5.11 10.78 9.30
N ILE A 205 -6.09 10.73 10.19
CA ILE A 205 -6.84 9.51 10.51
C ILE A 205 -8.20 9.56 9.79
N ILE A 206 -8.49 8.52 9.01
CA ILE A 206 -9.72 8.43 8.24
C ILE A 206 -10.81 7.74 9.07
N PRO A 207 -11.88 8.44 9.43
CA PRO A 207 -12.97 7.85 10.20
C PRO A 207 -13.73 6.81 9.37
N ASN A 208 -14.33 5.83 10.04
CA ASN A 208 -15.14 4.78 9.42
C ASN A 208 -14.40 3.98 8.34
N ALA A 209 -13.10 3.78 8.51
CA ALA A 209 -12.25 3.00 7.63
C ALA A 209 -11.33 2.07 8.42
N GLY A 210 -11.11 0.87 7.92
CA GLY A 210 -10.08 -0.07 8.33
C GLY A 210 -8.82 0.10 7.47
N HIS A 211 -8.29 -1.00 6.96
CA HIS A 211 -7.04 -1.06 6.20
C HIS A 211 -7.14 -0.55 4.75
N LEU A 212 -8.35 -0.32 4.23
CA LEU A 212 -8.57 0.10 2.84
C LEU A 212 -9.37 1.41 2.76
N PRO A 213 -8.90 2.54 3.34
CA PRO A 213 -9.64 3.80 3.38
C PRO A 213 -9.98 4.33 1.98
N THR A 214 -9.20 3.99 0.97
CA THR A 214 -9.45 4.32 -0.44
C THR A 214 -10.78 3.80 -0.96
N LEU A 215 -11.25 2.67 -0.44
CA LEU A 215 -12.54 2.03 -0.79
C LEU A 215 -13.59 2.21 0.29
N GLU A 216 -13.21 2.15 1.56
CA GLU A 216 -14.14 2.20 2.69
C GLU A 216 -14.72 3.60 2.90
N ASN A 217 -13.86 4.62 2.84
CA ASN A 217 -14.27 6.03 2.92
C ASN A 217 -13.59 6.90 1.86
N PRO A 218 -13.88 6.67 0.57
CA PRO A 218 -13.22 7.38 -0.53
C PRO A 218 -13.46 8.89 -0.49
N LYS A 219 -14.60 9.35 0.03
CA LYS A 219 -14.92 10.79 0.12
C LYS A 219 -13.94 11.50 1.07
N ALA A 220 -13.72 10.97 2.27
CA ALA A 220 -12.79 11.55 3.23
C ALA A 220 -11.35 11.43 2.72
N THR A 221 -10.98 10.26 2.20
CA THR A 221 -9.64 10.02 1.63
C THR A 221 -9.33 10.98 0.49
N ASN A 222 -10.22 11.12 -0.49
CA ASN A 222 -10.04 12.03 -1.62
C ASN A 222 -10.01 13.49 -1.17
N GLY A 223 -10.82 13.88 -0.18
CA GLY A 223 -10.82 15.24 0.36
C GLY A 223 -9.47 15.64 0.91
N ILE A 224 -8.87 14.78 1.76
CA ILE A 224 -7.54 15.01 2.34
C ILE A 224 -6.45 14.99 1.25
N LEU A 225 -6.49 14.01 0.35
CA LEU A 225 -5.54 13.93 -0.76
C LEU A 225 -5.60 15.20 -1.64
N LYS A 226 -6.78 15.68 -1.95
CA LYS A 226 -6.98 16.87 -2.78
C LYS A 226 -6.43 18.14 -2.12
N GLU A 227 -6.78 18.36 -0.86
CA GLU A 227 -6.27 19.49 -0.07
C GLU A 227 -4.75 19.50 0.01
N TRP A 228 -4.16 18.33 0.25
CA TRP A 228 -2.70 18.19 0.42
C TRP A 228 -1.92 18.26 -0.91
N LEU A 229 -2.53 17.86 -2.02
CA LEU A 229 -1.91 17.88 -3.36
C LEU A 229 -1.95 19.26 -4.03
N MET A 230 -2.81 20.17 -3.58
CA MET A 230 -2.83 21.59 -4.01
C MET A 230 -1.60 22.32 -3.53
#